data_172481f9e39bd4c2448e548bd738851f
#
_entry.id   172481f9e39bd4c2448e548bd738851f
#
_cell.length_a   1.000
_cell.length_b   1.000
_cell.length_c   1.000
_cell.angle_alpha   90.00
_cell.angle_beta   90.00
_cell.angle_gamma   90.00
#
_symmetry.space_group_name_H-M   'P 1'
#
loop_
_entity.id
_entity.type
_entity.pdbx_description
1 polymer ?
#
loop_
_entity_poly.entity_id
_entity_poly.type
_entity_poly.pdbx_seq_one_letter_code
_entity_poly.pdbx_strand_id
1 'polypeptide(L)'
;MRKILTSILLLLFVNLLSAQHEQDSAWIKDNYTKTEQYIPMRDGVKLFTSIYMPKDKSEKHPILMTRTPYSCAPYGTAFNARLWDRYWK
;
A
#
# COMPACT_ATOMS: atom_id res chain seq x y z
N MET A 1 -32.35 -24.01 14.56
CA MET A 1 -31.38 -24.41 13.54
C MET A 1 -31.19 -23.37 12.43
N ARG A 2 -32.21 -22.74 11.91
CA ARG A 2 -32.09 -21.73 10.84
C ARG A 2 -31.23 -20.50 11.25
N LYS A 3 -31.37 -20.03 12.47
CA LYS A 3 -30.63 -18.85 13.01
C LYS A 3 -29.13 -19.12 13.20
N ILE A 4 -28.75 -20.36 13.49
CA ILE A 4 -27.36 -20.78 13.67
C ILE A 4 -26.66 -20.88 12.31
N LEU A 5 -27.33 -21.39 11.29
CA LEU A 5 -26.80 -21.48 9.94
C LEU A 5 -26.54 -20.09 9.32
N THR A 6 -27.44 -19.15 9.52
CA THR A 6 -27.27 -17.76 9.03
C THR A 6 -26.13 -17.04 9.74
N SER A 7 -25.93 -17.29 11.05
CA SER A 7 -24.81 -16.72 11.81
C SER A 7 -23.47 -17.28 11.36
N ILE A 8 -23.38 -18.57 11.08
CA ILE A 8 -22.15 -19.22 10.59
C ILE A 8 -21.80 -18.72 9.18
N LEU A 9 -22.80 -18.54 8.33
CA LEU A 9 -22.62 -18.01 6.98
C LEU A 9 -22.13 -16.56 7.00
N LEU A 10 -22.63 -15.73 7.92
CA LEU A 10 -22.19 -14.36 8.11
C LEU A 10 -20.74 -14.27 8.61
N LEU A 11 -20.36 -15.14 9.53
CA LEU A 11 -18.97 -15.24 10.04
C LEU A 11 -17.97 -15.66 8.95
N LEU A 12 -18.36 -16.57 8.07
CA LEU A 12 -17.54 -16.99 6.93
C LEU A 12 -17.34 -15.85 5.93
N PHE A 13 -18.35 -15.00 5.73
CA PHE A 13 -18.29 -13.87 4.80
C PHE A 13 -17.33 -12.78 5.29
N VAL A 14 -17.26 -12.54 6.59
CA VAL A 14 -16.34 -11.55 7.19
C VAL A 14 -14.87 -11.96 7.02
N ASN A 15 -14.57 -13.26 7.09
CA ASN A 15 -13.21 -13.75 6.88
C ASN A 15 -12.71 -13.58 5.45
N LEU A 16 -13.59 -13.68 4.45
CA LEU A 16 -13.23 -13.49 3.04
C LEU A 16 -12.82 -12.05 2.72
N LEU A 17 -13.42 -11.06 3.39
CA LEU A 17 -13.08 -9.64 3.21
C LEU A 17 -11.69 -9.27 3.77
N SER A 18 -11.25 -9.93 4.82
CA SER A 18 -9.93 -9.70 5.40
C SER A 18 -8.80 -10.26 4.54
N ALA A 19 -9.03 -11.35 3.84
CA ALA A 19 -8.04 -12.01 2.99
C ALA A 19 -7.63 -11.18 1.76
N GLN A 20 -8.53 -10.35 1.20
CA GLN A 20 -8.22 -9.50 0.04
C GLN A 20 -7.20 -8.41 0.36
N HIS A 21 -7.24 -7.85 1.56
CA HIS A 21 -6.32 -6.78 1.96
C HIS A 21 -4.87 -7.27 2.09
N GLU A 22 -4.67 -8.47 2.57
CA GLU A 22 -3.34 -9.09 2.66
C GLU A 22 -2.78 -9.46 1.28
N GLN A 23 -3.63 -9.88 0.34
CA GLN A 23 -3.22 -10.21 -1.02
C GLN A 23 -2.72 -8.98 -1.78
N ASP A 24 -3.37 -7.84 -1.64
CA ASP A 24 -2.97 -6.59 -2.30
C ASP A 24 -1.61 -6.10 -1.78
N SER A 25 -1.39 -6.17 -0.48
CA SER A 25 -0.11 -5.83 0.15
C SER A 25 1.02 -6.76 -0.30
N ALA A 26 0.77 -8.06 -0.39
CA ALA A 26 1.73 -9.06 -0.86
C ALA A 26 2.09 -8.85 -2.33
N TRP A 27 1.11 -8.53 -3.18
CA TRP A 27 1.33 -8.26 -4.60
C TRP A 27 2.23 -7.03 -4.82
N ILE A 28 1.99 -5.96 -4.07
CA ILE A 28 2.82 -4.75 -4.14
C ILE A 28 4.25 -5.06 -3.70
N LYS A 29 4.42 -5.80 -2.63
CA LYS A 29 5.72 -6.21 -2.11
C LYS A 29 6.51 -7.06 -3.11
N ASP A 30 5.83 -7.91 -3.87
CA ASP A 30 6.45 -8.77 -4.87
C ASP A 30 6.85 -8.02 -6.14
N ASN A 31 6.12 -6.96 -6.51
CA ASN A 31 6.30 -6.23 -7.77
C ASN A 31 7.01 -4.88 -7.62
N TYR A 32 7.12 -4.34 -6.42
CA TYR A 32 7.71 -3.03 -6.14
C TYR A 32 8.83 -3.12 -5.11
N THR A 33 9.78 -2.23 -5.25
CA THR A 33 10.83 -2.00 -4.25
C THR A 33 10.53 -0.71 -3.51
N LYS A 34 10.56 -0.74 -2.18
CA LYS A 34 10.37 0.42 -1.32
C LYS A 34 11.72 0.96 -0.85
N THR A 35 11.92 2.24 -1.03
CA THR A 35 13.08 2.98 -0.51
C THR A 35 12.61 4.16 0.32
N GLU A 36 13.19 4.36 1.48
CA GLU A 36 12.93 5.50 2.36
C GLU A 36 14.19 6.36 2.45
N GLN A 37 14.05 7.66 2.23
CA GLN A 37 15.17 8.58 2.34
C GLN A 37 14.72 10.01 2.63
N TYR A 38 15.63 10.79 3.19
CA TYR A 38 15.45 12.23 3.37
C TYR A 38 15.99 12.97 2.16
N ILE A 39 15.14 13.71 1.49
CA ILE A 39 15.50 14.50 0.31
C ILE A 39 15.74 15.93 0.75
N PRO A 40 16.96 16.49 0.57
CA PRO A 40 17.22 17.88 0.92
C PRO A 40 16.51 18.83 -0.06
N MET A 41 15.86 19.84 0.49
CA MET A 41 15.24 20.90 -0.27
C MET A 41 16.20 22.07 -0.46
N ARG A 42 15.81 23.02 -1.29
CA ARG A 42 16.63 24.17 -1.65
C ARG A 42 17.00 25.06 -0.45
N ASP A 43 16.13 25.13 0.55
CA ASP A 43 16.31 25.86 1.80
C ASP A 43 17.13 25.10 2.87
N GLY A 44 17.57 23.88 2.58
CA GLY A 44 18.29 23.01 3.51
C GLY A 44 17.43 22.10 4.37
N VAL A 45 16.12 22.26 4.35
CA VAL A 45 15.18 21.36 5.03
C VAL A 45 15.12 20.01 4.31
N LYS A 46 15.20 18.93 5.08
CA LYS A 46 15.11 17.55 4.55
C LYS A 46 13.68 17.03 4.70
N LEU A 47 13.12 16.52 3.62
CA LEU A 47 11.81 15.90 3.60
C LEU A 47 11.92 14.38 3.56
N PHE A 48 11.26 13.71 4.51
CA PHE A 48 11.16 12.26 4.50
C PHE A 48 10.29 11.79 3.33
N THR A 49 10.82 10.85 2.54
CA THR A 49 10.16 10.39 1.32
C THR A 49 10.17 8.87 1.24
N SER A 50 9.01 8.27 1.03
CA SER A 50 8.89 6.87 0.68
C SER A 50 8.72 6.73 -0.83
N ILE A 51 9.59 5.97 -1.46
CA ILE A 51 9.64 5.78 -2.91
C ILE A 51 9.31 4.32 -3.21
N TYR A 52 8.28 4.09 -4.01
CA TYR A 52 7.91 2.77 -4.51
C TYR A 52 8.26 2.69 -6.00
N MET A 53 9.20 1.82 -6.33
CA MET A 53 9.63 1.62 -7.72
C MET A 53 9.26 0.23 -8.21
N PRO A 54 8.72 0.07 -9.43
CA PRO A 54 8.50 -1.25 -10.01
C PRO A 54 9.83 -1.99 -10.18
N LYS A 55 9.83 -3.28 -9.87
CA LYS A 55 10.99 -4.17 -10.08
C LYS A 55 11.27 -4.40 -11.57
N ASP A 56 10.21 -4.41 -12.38
CA ASP A 56 10.31 -4.48 -13.83
C ASP A 56 10.75 -3.12 -14.40
N LYS A 57 11.92 -3.10 -15.01
CA LYS A 57 12.52 -1.91 -15.62
C LYS A 57 12.42 -1.90 -17.15
N SER A 58 11.69 -2.81 -17.74
CA SER A 58 11.53 -2.95 -19.20
C SER A 58 10.74 -1.80 -19.82
N GLU A 59 9.88 -1.14 -19.06
CA GLU A 59 9.04 -0.03 -19.50
C GLU A 59 9.26 1.22 -18.66
N LYS A 60 9.03 2.37 -19.28
CA LYS A 60 9.00 3.66 -18.57
C LYS A 60 7.62 3.87 -17.96
N HIS A 61 7.59 4.23 -16.68
CA HIS A 61 6.37 4.47 -15.93
C HIS A 61 6.24 5.94 -15.53
N PRO A 62 5.02 6.49 -15.46
CA PRO A 62 4.79 7.81 -14.94
C PRO A 62 5.09 7.87 -13.43
N ILE A 63 5.46 9.04 -12.94
CA ILE A 63 5.67 9.28 -11.53
C ILE A 63 4.39 9.84 -10.91
N LEU A 64 3.87 9.15 -9.89
CA LEU A 64 2.79 9.64 -9.06
C LEU A 64 3.36 10.13 -7.74
N MET A 65 3.06 11.36 -7.37
CA MET A 65 3.57 11.98 -6.16
C MET A 65 2.44 12.50 -5.28
N THR A 66 2.48 12.15 -4.02
CA THR A 66 1.60 12.71 -2.99
C THR A 66 2.44 13.46 -1.98
N ARG A 67 2.07 14.69 -1.69
CA ARG A 67 2.68 15.50 -0.62
C ARG A 67 1.67 15.68 0.51
N THR A 68 2.13 15.47 1.73
CA THR A 68 1.29 15.60 2.92
C THR A 68 2.10 16.16 4.08
N PRO A 69 1.53 17.05 4.92
CA PRO A 69 2.18 17.50 6.14
C PRO A 69 2.06 16.50 7.30
N TYR A 70 1.30 15.42 7.11
CA TYR A 70 0.98 14.50 8.21
C TYR A 70 1.92 13.29 8.26
N SER A 71 1.78 12.37 7.32
CA SER A 71 2.49 11.10 7.39
C SER A 71 2.50 10.40 6.04
N CYS A 72 3.58 9.68 5.75
CA CYS A 72 3.66 8.74 4.63
C CYS A 72 3.78 7.29 5.10
N ALA A 73 3.20 6.98 6.27
CA ALA A 73 3.14 5.62 6.79
C ALA A 73 2.50 4.63 5.78
N PRO A 74 2.86 3.34 5.82
CA PRO A 74 3.71 2.68 6.80
C PRO A 74 5.22 2.93 6.56
N TYR A 75 5.98 2.93 7.65
CA TYR A 75 7.43 3.08 7.61
C TYR A 75 8.14 1.72 7.65
N GLY A 76 9.41 1.70 7.25
CA GLY A 76 10.24 0.50 7.28
C GLY A 76 9.89 -0.48 6.17
N THR A 77 9.81 -1.76 6.51
CA THR A 77 9.59 -2.85 5.55
C THR A 77 8.13 -3.07 5.16
N ALA A 78 7.19 -2.41 5.82
CA ALA A 78 5.78 -2.50 5.48
C ALA A 78 5.43 -1.70 4.22
N PHE A 79 4.54 -2.25 3.39
CA PHE A 79 4.09 -1.64 2.14
C PHE A 79 2.69 -1.06 2.28
N ASN A 80 2.46 0.08 1.61
CA ASN A 80 1.17 0.75 1.64
C ASN A 80 0.23 0.19 0.55
N ALA A 81 -0.66 -0.70 0.95
CA ALA A 81 -1.68 -1.26 0.07
C ALA A 81 -2.70 -0.22 -0.45
N ARG A 82 -2.92 0.86 0.31
CA ARG A 82 -3.91 1.90 -0.03
C ARG A 82 -3.49 2.80 -1.19
N LEU A 83 -2.20 2.89 -1.50
CA LEU A 83 -1.74 3.65 -2.67
C LEU A 83 -2.33 3.06 -3.95
N TRP A 84 -2.43 1.75 -4.01
CA TRP A 84 -2.99 1.04 -5.15
C TRP A 84 -4.49 1.32 -5.33
N ASP A 85 -5.25 1.24 -4.26
CA ASP A 85 -6.70 1.47 -4.29
C ASP A 85 -7.11 2.89 -4.72
N ARG A 86 -6.26 3.87 -4.41
CA ARG A 86 -6.57 5.28 -4.67
C ARG A 86 -6.32 5.70 -6.11
N TYR A 87 -5.34 5.10 -6.78
CA TYR A 87 -4.86 5.59 -8.08
C TYR A 87 -5.12 4.65 -9.26
N TRP A 88 -5.56 3.42 -9.02
CA TRP A 88 -5.65 2.39 -10.04
C TRP A 88 -7.04 1.73 -10.19
N LYS A 89 -8.05 2.30 -9.60
CA LYS A 89 -9.45 1.89 -9.85
C LYS A 89 -10.09 2.67 -10.96
#